data_a97f94518ccc15fb6fe229a8f4010e83
#
_entry.id   a97f94518ccc15fb6fe229a8f4010e83
#
_cell.length_a   1.000
_cell.length_b   1.000
_cell.length_c   1.000
_cell.angle_alpha   90.00
_cell.angle_beta   90.00
_cell.angle_gamma   90.00
#
_symmetry.space_group_name_H-M   'P 1'
#
loop_
_entity.id
_entity.type
_entity.pdbx_description
1 polymer ?
#
loop_
_entity_poly.entity_id
_entity_poly.type
_entity_poly.pdbx_seq_one_letter_code
_entity_poly.pdbx_strand_id
1 'polypeptide(L)'
;TRYIALCDYLKSEYGISVKDVIPEEKKPFSKIYQKNKKELLLSDYSSLETKKLHAAAQIAQEGSDKEIEEYLTKFKFPSDESKKLTKVALLNYCGAAILMPYKLFHSECKKLKYDLELLQNTFATSFEQVAHRVTCLQDPKLPGIPFHFLRVDMAGNISKRFSLSGIEIPRYGGACPRWNVYSALTRPGVIQAAVSKMSNGEKYVGIARTVEKGIGRFGQSKSILSIGLGCEAKYAKEFIYSENLNINDKSTEIPIGV
;
A
#
# COMPACT_ATOMS: atom_id res chain seq x y z
N THR A 1 20.95 -7.26 -7.24
CA THR A 1 19.66 -7.07 -6.51
C THR A 1 18.56 -6.69 -7.49
N ARG A 2 17.25 -6.91 -7.13
CA ARG A 2 16.11 -6.49 -7.96
C ARG A 2 16.13 -4.99 -8.32
N TYR A 3 16.64 -4.14 -7.44
CA TYR A 3 16.79 -2.70 -7.71
C TYR A 3 17.76 -2.44 -8.85
N ILE A 4 18.93 -3.08 -8.83
CA ILE A 4 19.92 -2.95 -9.91
C ILE A 4 19.33 -3.40 -11.24
N ALA A 5 18.64 -4.54 -11.29
CA ALA A 5 17.99 -5.02 -12.50
C ALA A 5 16.96 -4.03 -13.08
N LEU A 6 16.20 -3.33 -12.24
CA LEU A 6 15.28 -2.28 -12.69
C LEU A 6 16.03 -1.07 -13.25
N CYS A 7 17.15 -0.68 -12.63
CA CYS A 7 17.99 0.42 -13.11
C CYS A 7 18.66 0.06 -14.45
N ASP A 8 19.17 -1.17 -14.59
CA ASP A 8 19.77 -1.66 -15.82
C ASP A 8 18.73 -1.73 -16.95
N TYR A 9 17.52 -2.19 -16.65
CA TYR A 9 16.43 -2.21 -17.63
C TYR A 9 16.03 -0.79 -18.09
N LEU A 10 15.91 0.17 -17.17
CA LEU A 10 15.64 1.57 -17.52
C LEU A 10 16.73 2.15 -18.43
N LYS A 11 17.98 1.78 -18.18
CA LYS A 11 19.12 2.25 -18.97
C LYS A 11 19.16 1.59 -20.35
N SER A 12 18.99 0.26 -20.44
CA SER A 12 19.08 -0.48 -21.69
C SER A 12 17.91 -0.19 -22.63
N GLU A 13 16.67 -0.21 -22.12
CA GLU A 13 15.47 -0.09 -22.96
C GLU A 13 15.08 1.35 -23.26
N TYR A 14 15.28 2.27 -22.29
CA TYR A 14 14.79 3.65 -22.42
C TYR A 14 15.90 4.70 -22.40
N GLY A 15 17.15 4.29 -22.15
CA GLY A 15 18.30 5.19 -22.03
C GLY A 15 18.24 6.08 -20.77
N ILE A 16 17.48 5.67 -19.75
CA ILE A 16 17.27 6.43 -18.51
C ILE A 16 18.28 6.01 -17.46
N SER A 17 19.12 6.94 -17.03
CA SER A 17 20.04 6.74 -15.92
C SER A 17 19.37 7.01 -14.59
N VAL A 18 19.46 6.07 -13.65
CA VAL A 18 18.96 6.25 -12.27
C VAL A 18 20.09 6.75 -11.37
N LYS A 19 19.83 7.81 -10.62
CA LYS A 19 20.79 8.40 -9.68
C LYS A 19 20.15 8.55 -8.30
N ASP A 20 20.84 8.04 -7.28
CA ASP A 20 20.48 8.30 -5.89
C ASP A 20 21.09 9.65 -5.48
N VAL A 21 20.24 10.55 -4.96
CA VAL A 21 20.60 11.94 -4.67
C VAL A 21 20.10 12.32 -3.28
N ILE A 22 20.95 13.02 -2.54
CA ILE A 22 20.55 13.62 -1.26
C ILE A 22 19.77 14.90 -1.56
N PRO A 23 18.45 14.97 -1.23
CA PRO A 23 17.66 16.18 -1.44
C PRO A 23 18.17 17.36 -0.59
N GLU A 24 18.07 18.56 -1.12
CA GLU A 24 18.25 19.78 -0.34
C GLU A 24 17.16 19.89 0.75
N GLU A 25 17.52 20.40 1.94
CA GLU A 25 16.58 20.53 3.07
C GLU A 25 15.30 21.32 2.73
N LYS A 26 15.45 22.39 1.93
CA LYS A 26 14.35 23.27 1.54
C LYS A 26 13.49 22.73 0.40
N LYS A 27 13.91 21.64 -0.28
CA LYS A 27 13.21 21.05 -1.43
C LYS A 27 13.20 19.53 -1.33
N PRO A 28 12.50 18.96 -0.35
CA PRO A 28 12.44 17.51 -0.22
C PRO A 28 11.70 16.90 -1.41
N PHE A 29 12.22 15.80 -1.94
CA PHE A 29 11.55 14.99 -2.96
C PHE A 29 11.80 13.51 -2.70
N SER A 30 10.94 12.65 -3.22
CA SER A 30 11.19 11.21 -3.25
C SER A 30 11.61 10.72 -4.65
N LYS A 31 11.08 11.36 -5.70
CA LYS A 31 11.36 11.06 -7.10
C LYS A 31 11.28 12.34 -7.95
N ILE A 32 12.25 12.56 -8.84
CA ILE A 32 12.20 13.56 -9.91
C ILE A 32 12.67 12.90 -11.20
N TYR A 33 11.87 13.01 -12.27
CA TYR A 33 12.29 12.59 -13.61
C TYR A 33 12.62 13.80 -14.47
N GLN A 34 13.88 13.92 -14.87
CA GLN A 34 14.39 14.99 -15.75
C GLN A 34 14.36 14.48 -17.20
N LYS A 35 13.24 14.67 -17.88
CA LYS A 35 13.00 14.15 -19.24
C LYS A 35 14.08 14.55 -20.24
N ASN A 36 14.54 15.82 -20.21
CA ASN A 36 15.54 16.32 -21.15
C ASN A 36 16.93 15.67 -20.98
N LYS A 37 17.25 15.22 -19.77
CA LYS A 37 18.52 14.56 -19.46
C LYS A 37 18.39 13.04 -19.46
N LYS A 38 17.19 12.51 -19.56
CA LYS A 38 16.88 11.11 -19.32
C LYS A 38 17.44 10.59 -17.99
N GLU A 39 17.25 11.36 -16.93
CA GLU A 39 17.71 11.05 -15.60
C GLU A 39 16.55 10.91 -14.61
N LEU A 40 16.51 9.78 -13.92
CA LEU A 40 15.59 9.53 -12.81
C LEU A 40 16.37 9.74 -11.50
N LEU A 41 16.05 10.81 -10.80
CA LEU A 41 16.62 11.11 -9.50
C LEU A 41 15.73 10.52 -8.40
N LEU A 42 16.32 9.68 -7.58
CA LEU A 42 15.67 9.09 -6.41
C LEU A 42 16.30 9.64 -5.14
N SER A 43 15.47 9.96 -4.17
CA SER A 43 15.96 10.43 -2.88
C SER A 43 16.75 9.33 -2.18
N ASP A 44 17.95 9.63 -1.74
CA ASP A 44 18.77 8.71 -0.94
C ASP A 44 18.18 8.47 0.46
N TYR A 45 17.25 9.30 0.84
CA TYR A 45 16.47 9.17 2.05
C TYR A 45 15.27 8.21 1.91
N SER A 46 14.96 7.75 0.72
CA SER A 46 13.90 6.75 0.50
C SER A 46 14.41 5.35 0.79
N SER A 47 13.55 4.51 1.39
CA SER A 47 13.86 3.09 1.56
C SER A 47 14.07 2.41 0.20
N LEU A 48 14.82 1.31 0.20
CA LEU A 48 15.06 0.54 -1.02
C LEU A 48 13.76 0.07 -1.70
N GLU A 49 12.73 -0.27 -0.92
CA GLU A 49 11.41 -0.66 -1.42
C GLU A 49 10.71 0.50 -2.13
N THR A 50 10.88 1.72 -1.62
CA THR A 50 10.34 2.94 -2.25
C THR A 50 11.10 3.25 -3.55
N LYS A 51 12.43 3.15 -3.55
CA LYS A 51 13.25 3.33 -4.76
C LYS A 51 12.86 2.32 -5.85
N LYS A 52 12.68 1.03 -5.49
CA LYS A 52 12.20 -0.01 -6.43
C LYS A 52 10.84 0.32 -7.02
N LEU A 53 9.88 0.77 -6.19
CA LEU A 53 8.56 1.15 -6.69
C LEU A 53 8.64 2.34 -7.65
N HIS A 54 9.46 3.33 -7.35
CA HIS A 54 9.65 4.49 -8.23
C HIS A 54 10.31 4.10 -9.56
N ALA A 55 11.32 3.23 -9.54
CA ALA A 55 11.94 2.71 -10.75
C ALA A 55 10.95 1.90 -11.60
N ALA A 56 10.18 1.00 -10.97
CA ALA A 56 9.14 0.22 -11.65
C ALA A 56 8.01 1.10 -12.20
N ALA A 57 7.59 2.15 -11.47
CA ALA A 57 6.61 3.11 -11.96
C ALA A 57 7.16 3.95 -13.14
N GLN A 58 8.47 4.19 -13.19
CA GLN A 58 9.09 4.84 -14.36
C GLN A 58 9.09 3.91 -15.58
N ILE A 59 9.38 2.61 -15.39
CA ILE A 59 9.26 1.61 -16.46
C ILE A 59 7.82 1.59 -17.01
N ALA A 60 6.82 1.58 -16.11
CA ALA A 60 5.42 1.63 -16.51
C ALA A 60 5.08 2.92 -17.27
N GLN A 61 5.65 4.04 -16.88
CA GLN A 61 5.46 5.32 -17.57
C GLN A 61 6.00 5.29 -18.99
N GLU A 62 7.22 4.80 -19.20
CA GLU A 62 7.81 4.73 -20.54
C GLU A 62 7.12 3.69 -21.43
N GLY A 63 6.69 2.56 -20.85
CA GLY A 63 6.10 1.45 -21.61
C GLY A 63 4.59 1.54 -21.83
N SER A 64 3.84 2.32 -21.04
CA SER A 64 2.37 2.33 -21.07
C SER A 64 1.75 3.74 -20.93
N ASP A 65 2.51 4.80 -21.19
CA ASP A 65 1.99 6.17 -21.01
C ASP A 65 0.81 6.46 -21.94
N LYS A 66 0.85 5.97 -23.18
CA LYS A 66 -0.21 6.15 -24.17
C LYS A 66 -1.49 5.45 -23.76
N GLU A 67 -1.40 4.21 -23.34
CA GLU A 67 -2.55 3.41 -22.89
C GLU A 67 -3.18 4.00 -21.62
N ILE A 68 -2.37 4.52 -20.71
CA ILE A 68 -2.85 5.20 -19.49
C ILE A 68 -3.55 6.51 -19.87
N GLU A 69 -2.98 7.33 -20.75
CA GLU A 69 -3.63 8.56 -21.21
C GLU A 69 -4.95 8.26 -21.91
N GLU A 70 -4.98 7.29 -22.81
CA GLU A 70 -6.21 6.85 -23.48
C GLU A 70 -7.27 6.37 -22.48
N TYR A 71 -6.85 5.59 -21.46
CA TYR A 71 -7.74 5.15 -20.40
C TYR A 71 -8.32 6.33 -19.61
N LEU A 72 -7.51 7.33 -19.31
CA LEU A 72 -7.95 8.52 -18.58
C LEU A 72 -8.95 9.37 -19.35
N THR A 73 -8.97 9.32 -20.70
CA THR A 73 -9.96 10.06 -21.50
C THR A 73 -11.39 9.53 -21.32
N LYS A 74 -11.56 8.29 -20.83
CA LYS A 74 -12.88 7.69 -20.58
C LYS A 74 -13.59 8.27 -19.36
N PHE A 75 -12.92 9.10 -18.56
CA PHE A 75 -13.45 9.67 -17.32
C PHE A 75 -13.49 11.19 -17.37
N LYS A 76 -14.52 11.76 -16.74
CA LYS A 76 -14.58 13.21 -16.48
C LYS A 76 -13.90 13.49 -15.14
N PHE A 77 -12.89 14.34 -15.15
CA PHE A 77 -12.19 14.80 -13.96
C PHE A 77 -12.67 16.19 -13.55
N PRO A 78 -12.78 16.45 -12.22
CA PRO A 78 -13.19 17.79 -11.75
C PRO A 78 -12.12 18.86 -12.02
N SER A 79 -10.86 18.46 -12.20
CA SER A 79 -9.73 19.37 -12.52
C SER A 79 -8.59 18.59 -13.19
N ASP A 80 -7.70 19.34 -13.86
CA ASP A 80 -6.47 18.78 -14.44
C ASP A 80 -5.54 18.20 -13.36
N GLU A 81 -5.57 18.77 -12.16
CA GLU A 81 -4.82 18.25 -11.03
C GLU A 81 -5.32 16.87 -10.61
N SER A 82 -6.64 16.68 -10.53
CA SER A 82 -7.25 15.37 -10.26
C SER A 82 -6.86 14.33 -11.30
N LYS A 83 -6.82 14.72 -12.59
CA LYS A 83 -6.34 13.83 -13.67
C LYS A 83 -4.88 13.46 -13.48
N LYS A 84 -4.01 14.42 -13.17
CA LYS A 84 -2.58 14.17 -12.91
C LYS A 84 -2.37 13.24 -11.72
N LEU A 85 -3.09 13.46 -10.62
CA LEU A 85 -3.01 12.59 -9.43
C LEU A 85 -3.49 11.16 -9.75
N THR A 86 -4.54 11.02 -10.54
CA THR A 86 -5.02 9.70 -10.98
C THR A 86 -3.98 9.00 -11.86
N LYS A 87 -3.32 9.73 -12.78
CA LYS A 87 -2.22 9.18 -13.57
C LYS A 87 -1.08 8.66 -12.69
N VAL A 88 -0.66 9.44 -11.71
CA VAL A 88 0.37 9.01 -10.75
C VAL A 88 -0.07 7.75 -9.99
N ALA A 89 -1.33 7.68 -9.57
CA ALA A 89 -1.87 6.49 -8.89
C ALA A 89 -1.83 5.25 -9.79
N LEU A 90 -2.22 5.37 -11.07
CA LEU A 90 -2.16 4.28 -12.05
C LEU A 90 -0.71 3.84 -12.33
N LEU A 91 0.22 4.77 -12.47
CA LEU A 91 1.64 4.45 -12.65
C LEU A 91 2.21 3.71 -11.44
N ASN A 92 1.85 4.10 -10.23
CA ASN A 92 2.24 3.39 -9.01
C ASN A 92 1.60 2.00 -8.94
N TYR A 93 0.34 1.85 -9.39
CA TYR A 93 -0.33 0.54 -9.50
C TYR A 93 0.42 -0.37 -10.49
N CYS A 94 0.77 0.13 -11.67
CA CYS A 94 1.54 -0.61 -12.66
C CYS A 94 2.94 -0.97 -12.14
N GLY A 95 3.62 -0.03 -11.47
CA GLY A 95 4.90 -0.29 -10.81
C GLY A 95 4.80 -1.40 -9.75
N ALA A 96 3.75 -1.39 -8.93
CA ALA A 96 3.48 -2.46 -7.99
C ALA A 96 3.18 -3.79 -8.68
N ALA A 97 2.53 -3.78 -9.86
CA ALA A 97 2.26 -4.98 -10.66
C ALA A 97 3.55 -5.57 -11.28
N ILE A 98 4.51 -4.74 -11.63
CA ILE A 98 5.85 -5.18 -12.07
C ILE A 98 6.59 -5.87 -10.91
N LEU A 99 6.56 -5.29 -9.71
CA LEU A 99 7.22 -5.85 -8.52
C LEU A 99 6.55 -7.11 -7.99
N MET A 100 5.22 -7.18 -8.11
CA MET A 100 4.35 -8.24 -7.60
C MET A 100 3.38 -8.68 -8.71
N PRO A 101 3.85 -9.47 -9.73
CA PRO A 101 3.04 -9.90 -10.86
C PRO A 101 1.80 -10.67 -10.40
N TYR A 102 0.63 -10.39 -11.00
CA TYR A 102 -0.67 -10.81 -10.49
C TYR A 102 -0.75 -12.30 -10.17
N LYS A 103 -0.50 -13.17 -11.15
CA LYS A 103 -0.65 -14.62 -10.97
C LYS A 103 0.28 -15.17 -9.90
N LEU A 104 1.55 -14.75 -9.91
CA LEU A 104 2.53 -15.19 -8.92
C LEU A 104 2.18 -14.67 -7.54
N PHE A 105 1.81 -13.38 -7.43
CA PHE A 105 1.43 -12.78 -6.15
C PHE A 105 0.17 -13.43 -5.59
N HIS A 106 -0.87 -13.66 -6.41
CA HIS A 106 -2.08 -14.36 -6.00
C HIS A 106 -1.78 -15.78 -5.49
N SER A 107 -0.97 -16.55 -6.21
CA SER A 107 -0.55 -17.90 -5.81
C SER A 107 0.16 -17.89 -4.45
N GLU A 108 1.13 -17.00 -4.25
CA GLU A 108 1.82 -16.89 -2.96
C GLU A 108 0.90 -16.38 -1.84
N CYS A 109 -0.03 -15.47 -2.12
CA CYS A 109 -1.05 -15.07 -1.15
C CYS A 109 -1.87 -16.26 -0.64
N LYS A 110 -2.35 -17.11 -1.54
CA LYS A 110 -3.13 -18.31 -1.15
C LYS A 110 -2.28 -19.30 -0.37
N LYS A 111 -1.08 -19.59 -0.83
CA LYS A 111 -0.13 -20.52 -0.19
C LYS A 111 0.24 -20.09 1.21
N LEU A 112 0.50 -18.80 1.42
CA LEU A 112 0.91 -18.19 2.69
C LEU A 112 -0.27 -17.69 3.54
N LYS A 113 -1.52 -17.99 3.16
CA LYS A 113 -2.73 -17.49 3.84
C LYS A 113 -2.68 -15.98 4.12
N TYR A 114 -2.17 -15.22 3.16
CA TYR A 114 -2.01 -13.76 3.24
C TYR A 114 -1.13 -13.29 4.42
N ASP A 115 -0.09 -14.05 4.78
CA ASP A 115 0.95 -13.58 5.69
C ASP A 115 1.73 -12.43 5.04
N LEU A 116 1.48 -11.20 5.51
CA LEU A 116 2.05 -9.99 4.87
C LEU A 116 3.57 -9.89 5.09
N GLU A 117 4.10 -10.42 6.18
CA GLU A 117 5.55 -10.37 6.45
C GLU A 117 6.29 -11.37 5.54
N LEU A 118 5.77 -12.58 5.37
CA LEU A 118 6.34 -13.53 4.43
C LEU A 118 6.21 -13.05 2.98
N LEU A 119 5.07 -12.47 2.60
CA LEU A 119 4.87 -11.87 1.28
C LEU A 119 5.83 -10.69 1.05
N GLN A 120 6.02 -9.82 2.05
CA GLN A 120 6.99 -8.73 2.01
C GLN A 120 8.40 -9.25 1.70
N ASN A 121 8.82 -10.30 2.38
CA ASN A 121 10.13 -10.92 2.17
C ASN A 121 10.23 -11.58 0.79
N THR A 122 9.22 -12.35 0.39
CA THR A 122 9.17 -13.04 -0.93
C THR A 122 9.32 -12.08 -2.09
N PHE A 123 8.62 -10.94 -2.04
CA PHE A 123 8.63 -9.95 -3.11
C PHE A 123 9.64 -8.82 -2.87
N ALA A 124 10.33 -8.80 -1.73
CA ALA A 124 11.26 -7.76 -1.31
C ALA A 124 10.63 -6.35 -1.43
N THR A 125 9.41 -6.19 -0.94
CA THR A 125 8.62 -4.96 -0.95
C THR A 125 8.32 -4.51 0.48
N SER A 126 7.70 -3.35 0.69
CA SER A 126 7.33 -2.91 2.04
C SER A 126 6.00 -3.54 2.49
N PHE A 127 5.79 -3.60 3.81
CA PHE A 127 4.52 -4.04 4.40
C PHE A 127 3.31 -3.29 3.82
N GLU A 128 3.40 -1.96 3.71
CA GLU A 128 2.32 -1.16 3.11
C GLU A 128 2.09 -1.51 1.63
N GLN A 129 3.16 -1.78 0.86
CA GLN A 129 3.03 -2.15 -0.55
C GLN A 129 2.31 -3.48 -0.70
N VAL A 130 2.66 -4.48 0.11
CA VAL A 130 1.96 -5.78 0.12
C VAL A 130 0.51 -5.60 0.57
N ALA A 131 0.26 -4.93 1.70
CA ALA A 131 -1.09 -4.69 2.21
C ALA A 131 -1.99 -3.97 1.19
N HIS A 132 -1.43 -3.03 0.42
CA HIS A 132 -2.18 -2.40 -0.66
C HIS A 132 -2.35 -3.33 -1.86
N ARG A 133 -1.33 -4.13 -2.22
CA ARG A 133 -1.38 -5.02 -3.39
C ARG A 133 -2.42 -6.12 -3.23
N VAL A 134 -2.62 -6.68 -2.02
CA VAL A 134 -3.66 -7.70 -1.79
C VAL A 134 -5.06 -7.17 -2.06
N THR A 135 -5.31 -5.88 -1.84
CA THR A 135 -6.61 -5.26 -2.19
C THR A 135 -6.84 -5.14 -3.69
N CYS A 136 -5.80 -5.30 -4.51
CA CYS A 136 -5.88 -5.21 -5.96
C CYS A 136 -6.14 -6.57 -6.64
N LEU A 137 -6.30 -7.66 -5.89
CA LEU A 137 -6.56 -9.00 -6.42
C LEU A 137 -8.04 -9.18 -6.77
N GLN A 138 -8.49 -8.51 -7.86
CA GLN A 138 -9.89 -8.42 -8.25
C GLN A 138 -10.19 -9.01 -9.64
N ASP A 139 -9.28 -9.78 -10.23
CA ASP A 139 -9.57 -10.49 -11.47
C ASP A 139 -10.70 -11.51 -11.21
N PRO A 140 -11.84 -11.44 -11.92
CA PRO A 140 -12.94 -12.37 -11.72
C PRO A 140 -12.56 -13.85 -11.91
N LYS A 141 -11.49 -14.13 -12.67
CA LYS A 141 -10.99 -15.50 -12.91
C LYS A 141 -10.05 -15.98 -11.80
N LEU A 142 -9.43 -15.08 -11.07
CA LEU A 142 -8.49 -15.35 -9.99
C LEU A 142 -8.67 -14.36 -8.84
N PRO A 143 -9.84 -14.32 -8.19
CA PRO A 143 -10.12 -13.34 -7.15
C PRO A 143 -9.33 -13.64 -5.88
N GLY A 144 -8.86 -12.59 -5.23
CA GLY A 144 -8.39 -12.65 -3.85
C GLY A 144 -9.51 -12.41 -2.85
N ILE A 145 -9.16 -12.36 -1.56
CA ILE A 145 -10.09 -11.94 -0.51
C ILE A 145 -10.41 -10.44 -0.70
N PRO A 146 -11.69 -10.04 -0.62
CA PRO A 146 -12.09 -8.64 -0.64
C PRO A 146 -11.65 -7.93 0.65
N PHE A 147 -10.47 -7.34 0.64
CA PHE A 147 -9.95 -6.60 1.77
C PHE A 147 -10.38 -5.14 1.77
N HIS A 148 -10.45 -4.55 2.98
CA HIS A 148 -10.35 -3.12 3.18
C HIS A 148 -8.95 -2.77 3.67
N PHE A 149 -8.48 -1.58 3.29
CA PHE A 149 -7.18 -1.03 3.65
C PHE A 149 -7.36 0.37 4.24
N LEU A 150 -6.62 0.66 5.29
CA LEU A 150 -6.64 1.94 5.97
C LEU A 150 -5.21 2.34 6.35
N ARG A 151 -4.89 3.62 6.17
CA ARG A 151 -3.65 4.20 6.70
C ARG A 151 -3.97 5.44 7.50
N VAL A 152 -3.58 5.43 8.77
CA VAL A 152 -3.80 6.56 9.68
C VAL A 152 -2.45 7.07 10.23
N ASP A 153 -2.41 8.35 10.55
CA ASP A 153 -1.29 8.98 11.25
C ASP A 153 -1.50 9.00 12.77
N MET A 154 -0.53 9.49 13.51
CA MET A 154 -0.60 9.61 14.98
C MET A 154 -1.68 10.57 15.47
N ALA A 155 -2.11 11.52 14.65
CA ALA A 155 -3.21 12.43 14.96
C ALA A 155 -4.59 11.83 14.66
N GLY A 156 -4.63 10.60 14.13
CA GLY A 156 -5.87 9.91 13.78
C GLY A 156 -6.42 10.24 12.40
N ASN A 157 -5.69 11.00 11.57
CA ASN A 157 -6.13 11.34 10.22
C ASN A 157 -6.00 10.14 9.29
N ILE A 158 -7.04 9.89 8.50
CA ILE A 158 -7.03 8.87 7.47
C ILE A 158 -6.36 9.45 6.22
N SER A 159 -5.13 9.01 5.93
CA SER A 159 -4.35 9.48 4.78
C SER A 159 -4.49 8.60 3.54
N LYS A 160 -4.99 7.36 3.70
CA LYS A 160 -5.27 6.43 2.60
C LYS A 160 -6.34 5.44 3.03
N ARG A 161 -7.30 5.18 2.15
CA ARG A 161 -8.35 4.20 2.41
C ARG A 161 -8.77 3.52 1.12
N PHE A 162 -9.19 2.28 1.24
CA PHE A 162 -9.78 1.49 0.18
C PHE A 162 -10.65 0.39 0.80
N SER A 163 -11.82 0.13 0.28
CA SER A 163 -12.70 -0.93 0.79
C SER A 163 -13.33 -1.72 -0.33
N LEU A 164 -13.17 -3.03 -0.25
CA LEU A 164 -13.89 -4.04 -1.05
C LEU A 164 -14.72 -4.97 -0.17
N SER A 165 -14.51 -4.92 1.13
CA SER A 165 -15.15 -5.81 2.10
C SER A 165 -16.55 -5.37 2.53
N GLY A 166 -17.07 -4.30 1.95
CA GLY A 166 -18.35 -3.73 2.35
C GLY A 166 -18.30 -2.83 3.59
N ILE A 167 -17.20 -2.84 4.36
CA ILE A 167 -17.06 -1.94 5.50
C ILE A 167 -17.05 -0.49 5.05
N GLU A 168 -17.89 0.34 5.67
CA GLU A 168 -17.90 1.77 5.41
C GLU A 168 -16.75 2.45 6.17
N ILE A 169 -15.91 3.16 5.45
CA ILE A 169 -14.82 3.95 6.02
C ILE A 169 -15.17 5.43 5.84
N PRO A 170 -15.25 6.22 6.93
CA PRO A 170 -15.64 7.62 6.86
C PRO A 170 -14.84 8.42 5.84
N ARG A 171 -15.49 9.28 5.08
CA ARG A 171 -14.83 10.16 4.09
C ARG A 171 -14.17 11.35 4.75
N TYR A 172 -14.75 11.83 5.85
CA TYR A 172 -14.32 13.00 6.58
C TYR A 172 -14.23 12.64 8.07
N GLY A 173 -13.26 13.20 8.76
CA GLY A 173 -12.99 12.86 10.16
C GLY A 173 -12.16 11.60 10.34
N GLY A 174 -12.03 11.14 11.58
CA GLY A 174 -11.38 9.90 11.96
C GLY A 174 -12.32 8.70 11.88
N ALA A 175 -11.77 7.50 11.81
CA ALA A 175 -12.53 6.28 12.04
C ALA A 175 -12.79 6.10 13.55
N CYS A 176 -13.62 5.10 13.91
CA CYS A 176 -13.89 4.80 15.30
C CYS A 176 -12.59 4.60 16.11
N PRO A 177 -12.37 5.35 17.21
CA PRO A 177 -11.12 5.29 17.97
C PRO A 177 -10.85 3.92 18.61
N ARG A 178 -11.86 3.06 18.68
CA ARG A 178 -11.71 1.68 19.16
C ARG A 178 -11.09 0.74 18.11
N TRP A 179 -11.00 1.18 16.86
CA TRP A 179 -10.45 0.33 15.82
C TRP A 179 -8.97 0.04 16.07
N ASN A 180 -8.53 -1.19 15.79
CA ASN A 180 -7.17 -1.64 16.07
C ASN A 180 -6.07 -0.84 15.36
N VAL A 181 -6.39 -0.12 14.29
CA VAL A 181 -5.43 0.79 13.64
C VAL A 181 -4.91 1.90 14.56
N TYR A 182 -5.70 2.32 15.54
CA TYR A 182 -5.28 3.31 16.52
C TYR A 182 -4.50 2.67 17.67
N SER A 183 -4.96 1.53 18.18
CA SER A 183 -4.22 0.80 19.22
C SER A 183 -2.85 0.32 18.76
N ALA A 184 -2.66 0.05 17.46
CA ALA A 184 -1.37 -0.32 16.91
C ALA A 184 -0.30 0.77 17.11
N LEU A 185 -0.68 2.05 17.21
CA LEU A 185 0.24 3.16 17.47
C LEU A 185 0.90 3.06 18.87
N THR A 186 0.28 2.35 19.82
CA THR A 186 0.85 2.13 21.17
C THR A 186 1.87 1.00 21.23
N ARG A 187 1.96 0.18 20.18
CA ARG A 187 2.92 -0.95 20.06
C ARG A 187 3.58 -0.95 18.68
N PRO A 188 4.48 -0.01 18.42
CA PRO A 188 5.10 0.14 17.11
C PRO A 188 5.77 -1.15 16.60
N GLY A 189 5.55 -1.46 15.31
CA GLY A 189 6.15 -2.62 14.64
C GLY A 189 5.47 -3.96 14.90
N VAL A 190 4.55 -4.06 15.87
CA VAL A 190 3.86 -5.31 16.22
C VAL A 190 2.54 -5.40 15.44
N ILE A 191 2.29 -6.55 14.78
CA ILE A 191 1.00 -6.84 14.17
C ILE A 191 -0.02 -7.14 15.27
N GLN A 192 -1.10 -6.38 15.30
CA GLN A 192 -2.24 -6.58 16.19
C GLN A 192 -3.42 -7.08 15.38
N ALA A 193 -3.88 -8.31 15.65
CA ALA A 193 -5.09 -8.87 15.04
C ALA A 193 -6.29 -8.66 15.96
N ALA A 194 -7.46 -8.40 15.37
CA ALA A 194 -8.70 -8.18 16.12
C ALA A 194 -9.94 -8.58 15.31
N VAL A 195 -10.99 -8.92 16.03
CA VAL A 195 -12.35 -9.05 15.49
C VAL A 195 -13.09 -7.75 15.74
N SER A 196 -13.56 -7.10 14.69
CA SER A 196 -14.38 -5.90 14.78
C SER A 196 -15.83 -6.24 14.44
N LYS A 197 -16.77 -5.65 15.20
CA LYS A 197 -18.20 -5.81 14.99
C LYS A 197 -18.84 -4.45 14.73
N MET A 198 -19.56 -4.35 13.61
CA MET A 198 -20.31 -3.17 13.23
C MET A 198 -21.66 -3.10 13.97
N SER A 199 -22.28 -1.93 13.98
CA SER A 199 -23.62 -1.71 14.56
C SER A 199 -24.72 -2.57 13.90
N ASN A 200 -24.55 -2.89 12.61
CA ASN A 200 -25.46 -3.80 11.87
C ASN A 200 -25.23 -5.29 12.19
N GLY A 201 -24.28 -5.63 13.06
CA GLY A 201 -23.95 -6.98 13.46
C GLY A 201 -22.90 -7.68 12.60
N GLU A 202 -22.47 -7.10 11.49
CA GLU A 202 -21.43 -7.64 10.64
C GLU A 202 -20.09 -7.70 11.36
N LYS A 203 -19.35 -8.79 11.15
CA LYS A 203 -18.05 -9.01 11.76
C LYS A 203 -16.95 -8.98 10.71
N TYR A 204 -15.85 -8.37 11.09
CA TYR A 204 -14.65 -8.26 10.29
C TYR A 204 -13.44 -8.75 11.09
N VAL A 205 -12.53 -9.42 10.41
CA VAL A 205 -11.22 -9.79 10.95
C VAL A 205 -10.19 -8.88 10.33
N GLY A 206 -9.38 -8.25 11.15
CA GLY A 206 -8.39 -7.31 10.65
C GLY A 206 -7.11 -7.31 11.45
N ILE A 207 -6.05 -6.84 10.82
CA ILE A 207 -4.77 -6.56 11.43
C ILE A 207 -4.45 -5.09 11.33
N ALA A 208 -3.62 -4.64 12.26
CA ALA A 208 -3.00 -3.32 12.18
C ALA A 208 -1.54 -3.41 12.63
N ARG A 209 -0.65 -2.68 11.93
CA ARG A 209 0.77 -2.56 12.24
C ARG A 209 1.27 -1.19 11.88
N THR A 210 2.14 -0.61 12.70
CA THR A 210 2.80 0.63 12.35
C THR A 210 3.96 0.40 11.38
N VAL A 211 4.16 1.40 10.53
CA VAL A 211 5.33 1.54 9.65
C VAL A 211 5.94 2.91 9.85
N GLU A 212 7.24 2.99 9.78
CA GLU A 212 7.97 4.26 9.82
C GLU A 212 8.19 4.79 8.40
N LYS A 213 7.97 6.08 8.21
CA LYS A 213 8.25 6.80 6.97
C LYS A 213 9.11 8.01 7.25
N GLY A 214 10.02 8.30 6.32
CA GLY A 214 10.92 9.46 6.42
C GLY A 214 12.35 9.06 6.74
N ILE A 215 13.16 10.07 6.89
CA ILE A 215 14.61 9.95 7.03
C ILE A 215 14.96 9.67 8.47
N GLY A 216 15.82 8.69 8.71
CA GLY A 216 16.48 8.47 10.01
C GLY A 216 17.64 9.41 10.26
N ARG A 217 17.46 10.75 10.08
CA ARG A 217 18.49 11.73 10.36
C ARG A 217 18.29 12.34 11.74
N PHE A 218 19.37 12.58 12.47
CA PHE A 218 19.32 13.30 13.74
C PHE A 218 18.63 14.65 13.57
N GLY A 219 17.68 14.98 14.43
CA GLY A 219 16.90 16.21 14.36
C GLY A 219 15.67 16.17 13.42
N GLN A 220 15.44 15.07 12.69
CA GLN A 220 14.22 14.87 11.90
C GLN A 220 13.50 13.63 12.37
N SER A 221 12.26 13.81 12.84
CA SER A 221 11.44 12.70 13.28
C SER A 221 10.90 11.92 12.08
N LYS A 222 10.95 10.59 12.16
CA LYS A 222 10.19 9.73 11.23
C LYS A 222 8.70 9.84 11.52
N SER A 223 7.90 9.86 10.47
CA SER A 223 6.44 9.74 10.62
C SER A 223 6.07 8.30 10.91
N ILE A 224 5.32 8.07 11.98
CA ILE A 224 4.75 6.77 12.29
C ILE A 224 3.34 6.74 11.71
N LEU A 225 3.07 5.74 10.88
CA LEU A 225 1.78 5.51 10.26
C LEU A 225 1.29 4.12 10.64
N SER A 226 0.03 3.98 10.97
CA SER A 226 -0.60 2.69 11.19
C SER A 226 -1.28 2.21 9.90
N ILE A 227 -1.00 0.97 9.51
CA ILE A 227 -1.58 0.30 8.36
C ILE A 227 -2.56 -0.73 8.88
N GLY A 228 -3.83 -0.57 8.53
CA GLY A 228 -4.89 -1.55 8.78
C GLY A 228 -5.26 -2.30 7.51
N LEU A 229 -5.45 -3.61 7.63
CA LEU A 229 -5.97 -4.49 6.58
C LEU A 229 -6.97 -5.44 7.20
N GLY A 230 -8.13 -5.62 6.59
CA GLY A 230 -9.12 -6.56 7.10
C GLY A 230 -10.12 -7.00 6.05
N CYS A 231 -10.89 -8.03 6.38
CA CYS A 231 -11.91 -8.63 5.52
C CYS A 231 -13.11 -9.06 6.36
N GLU A 232 -14.22 -9.42 5.70
CA GLU A 232 -15.35 -10.03 6.38
C GLU A 232 -14.92 -11.33 7.09
N ALA A 233 -15.52 -11.61 8.25
CA ALA A 233 -15.19 -12.77 9.08
C ALA A 233 -15.41 -14.12 8.36
N LYS A 234 -16.23 -14.18 7.31
CA LYS A 234 -16.39 -15.40 6.50
C LYS A 234 -15.10 -15.88 5.82
N TYR A 235 -14.14 -14.97 5.58
CA TYR A 235 -12.83 -15.28 4.99
C TYR A 235 -11.75 -15.62 6.04
N ALA A 236 -12.09 -15.64 7.33
CA ALA A 236 -11.12 -15.83 8.40
C ALA A 236 -10.26 -17.10 8.25
N LYS A 237 -10.81 -18.20 7.75
CA LYS A 237 -10.09 -19.47 7.53
C LYS A 237 -8.94 -19.34 6.52
N GLU A 238 -9.02 -18.35 5.62
CA GLU A 238 -8.01 -18.10 4.59
C GLU A 238 -6.99 -17.04 5.01
N PHE A 239 -7.17 -16.40 6.18
CA PHE A 239 -6.36 -15.30 6.67
C PHE A 239 -5.59 -15.72 7.93
N ILE A 240 -4.27 -15.92 7.83
CA ILE A 240 -3.41 -16.51 8.89
C ILE A 240 -3.61 -15.83 10.25
N TYR A 241 -3.79 -14.52 10.26
CA TYR A 241 -3.91 -13.74 11.50
C TYR A 241 -5.21 -13.99 12.27
N SER A 242 -6.12 -14.77 11.70
CA SER A 242 -7.35 -15.18 12.36
C SER A 242 -7.20 -16.46 13.20
N GLU A 243 -6.13 -17.22 13.03
CA GLU A 243 -5.97 -18.53 13.65
C GLU A 243 -6.07 -18.50 15.19
N ASN A 244 -5.61 -17.42 15.80
CA ASN A 244 -5.65 -17.23 17.25
C ASN A 244 -6.82 -16.35 17.72
N LEU A 245 -7.78 -16.03 16.83
CA LEU A 245 -8.94 -15.21 17.18
C LEU A 245 -10.19 -16.08 17.35
N ASN A 246 -10.85 -15.97 18.49
CA ASN A 246 -12.16 -16.60 18.66
C ASN A 246 -13.25 -15.67 18.08
N ILE A 247 -13.61 -15.89 16.80
CA ILE A 247 -14.58 -15.06 16.06
C ILE A 247 -15.98 -15.10 16.66
N ASN A 248 -16.31 -16.15 17.42
CA ASN A 248 -17.62 -16.35 18.02
C ASN A 248 -17.69 -15.83 19.46
N ASP A 249 -16.56 -15.51 20.05
CA ASP A 249 -16.50 -14.99 21.43
C ASP A 249 -16.82 -13.50 21.44
N LYS A 250 -17.99 -13.16 22.00
CA LYS A 250 -18.47 -11.79 22.15
C LYS A 250 -17.54 -10.94 23.03
N SER A 251 -16.76 -11.54 23.94
CA SER A 251 -15.87 -10.83 24.84
C SER A 251 -14.64 -10.25 24.14
N THR A 252 -14.24 -10.82 22.98
CA THR A 252 -13.09 -10.38 22.19
C THR A 252 -13.47 -9.45 21.02
N GLU A 253 -14.78 -9.25 20.78
CA GLU A 253 -15.27 -8.37 19.72
C GLU A 253 -15.04 -6.90 20.08
N ILE A 254 -14.43 -6.15 19.17
CA ILE A 254 -14.31 -4.70 19.29
C ILE A 254 -15.51 -4.06 18.59
N PRO A 255 -16.46 -3.47 19.33
CA PRO A 255 -17.55 -2.73 18.71
C PRO A 255 -17.00 -1.46 18.06
N ILE A 256 -17.19 -1.34 16.75
CA ILE A 256 -16.82 -0.15 15.98
C ILE A 256 -18.09 0.52 15.45
N GLY A 257 -18.11 1.85 15.55
CA GLY A 257 -19.13 2.69 14.95
C GLY A 257 -18.59 3.42 13.72
N VAL A 258 -19.44 3.77 12.81
CA VAL A 258 -19.14 4.62 11.65
C VAL A 258 -19.84 5.97 11.87
#